data_179c030a111db5113feffeea4e461e0a
#
_entry.id   179c030a111db5113feffeea4e461e0a
#
_cell.length_a   1.000
_cell.length_b   1.000
_cell.length_c   1.000
_cell.angle_alpha   90.00
_cell.angle_beta   90.00
_cell.angle_gamma   90.00
#
_symmetry.space_group_name_H-M   'P 1'
#
loop_
_entity.id
_entity.type
_entity.pdbx_description
1 polymer ?
#
loop_
_entity_poly.entity_id
_entity_poly.type
_entity_poly.pdbx_seq_one_letter_code
_entity_poly.pdbx_strand_id
1 'polypeptide(L)'
;LEIGAAHERHFYGLLSRHALGVTADFGWIKPDLHFGDFRDIADTRIGARAIALLQIGQEHEAELELLNLAAAQSVLLPDVLALAAHANLPAVSLKLSGFAEQQAKLAAAYPVPDWAPVDGYAIDQALVFAFVRQESAFNRRAKSHAGARGLMQLMPRTASYVAQERALRGRGKYRLFDPELNLALGQQYIQLLMSERGIQQDLFRTAAAYNAGPGNLRKWERDVPHGDDPLLFIESLPSREKIGR
;
A
#
# COMPACT_ATOMS: atom_id res chain seq x y z
N LEU A 1 -11.87 -13.68 23.03
CA LEU A 1 -12.28 -12.92 21.84
C LEU A 1 -12.58 -11.45 22.17
N GLU A 2 -13.35 -11.13 23.22
CA GLU A 2 -13.72 -9.75 23.58
C GLU A 2 -12.50 -8.85 23.81
N ILE A 3 -11.48 -9.32 24.52
CA ILE A 3 -10.22 -8.59 24.75
C ILE A 3 -9.51 -8.33 23.39
N GLY A 4 -9.48 -9.32 22.51
CA GLY A 4 -8.92 -9.16 21.18
C GLY A 4 -9.71 -8.14 20.36
N ALA A 5 -11.02 -8.21 20.37
CA ALA A 5 -11.92 -7.34 19.63
C ALA A 5 -11.81 -5.84 20.00
N ALA A 6 -11.32 -5.53 21.20
CA ALA A 6 -11.03 -4.16 21.64
C ALA A 6 -9.86 -3.52 20.85
N HIS A 7 -9.01 -4.33 20.22
CA HIS A 7 -7.89 -3.87 19.38
C HIS A 7 -8.30 -3.80 17.90
N GLU A 8 -9.22 -2.94 17.56
CA GLU A 8 -9.95 -2.86 16.27
C GLU A 8 -9.09 -2.84 15.02
N ARG A 9 -7.84 -2.39 15.08
CA ARG A 9 -6.94 -2.20 13.95
C ARG A 9 -5.80 -3.22 13.88
N HIS A 10 -5.77 -4.18 14.81
CA HIS A 10 -4.81 -5.26 14.81
C HIS A 10 -5.41 -6.49 14.10
N PHE A 11 -4.56 -7.27 13.44
CA PHE A 11 -4.97 -8.49 12.75
C PHE A 11 -5.84 -9.38 13.64
N TYR A 12 -5.38 -9.70 14.87
CA TYR A 12 -6.14 -10.52 15.80
C TYR A 12 -7.40 -9.84 16.33
N GLY A 13 -7.40 -8.50 16.40
CA GLY A 13 -8.58 -7.74 16.76
C GLY A 13 -9.68 -7.87 15.71
N LEU A 14 -9.31 -7.74 14.45
CA LEU A 14 -10.23 -7.93 13.31
C LEU A 14 -10.76 -9.37 13.26
N LEU A 15 -9.91 -10.38 13.46
CA LEU A 15 -10.33 -11.78 13.54
C LEU A 15 -11.30 -12.02 14.72
N SER A 16 -11.01 -11.45 15.88
CA SER A 16 -11.86 -11.57 17.07
C SER A 16 -13.24 -10.93 16.83
N ARG A 17 -13.29 -9.76 16.20
CA ARG A 17 -14.56 -9.09 15.82
C ARG A 17 -15.34 -9.93 14.82
N HIS A 18 -14.67 -10.44 13.78
CA HIS A 18 -15.30 -11.32 12.81
C HIS A 18 -15.92 -12.56 13.46
N ALA A 19 -15.18 -13.22 14.37
CA ALA A 19 -15.66 -14.39 15.11
C ALA A 19 -16.81 -14.07 16.06
N LEU A 20 -16.93 -12.83 16.54
CA LEU A 20 -18.05 -12.35 17.35
C LEU A 20 -19.23 -11.82 16.52
N GLY A 21 -19.14 -11.83 15.18
CA GLY A 21 -20.17 -11.28 14.30
C GLY A 21 -20.26 -9.74 14.37
N VAL A 22 -19.23 -9.07 14.88
CA VAL A 22 -19.19 -7.60 14.97
C VAL A 22 -18.62 -7.04 13.68
N THR A 23 -19.42 -6.28 12.96
CA THR A 23 -18.98 -5.52 11.78
C THR A 23 -18.00 -4.41 12.20
N ALA A 24 -16.89 -4.30 11.47
CA ALA A 24 -15.98 -3.20 11.66
C ALA A 24 -16.49 -1.99 10.86
N ASP A 25 -16.96 -0.97 11.56
CA ASP A 25 -17.17 0.35 10.97
C ASP A 25 -15.90 1.17 11.19
N PHE A 26 -15.17 1.40 10.12
CA PHE A 26 -13.90 2.10 10.23
C PHE A 26 -14.05 3.62 10.18
N GLY A 27 -15.22 4.16 9.87
CA GLY A 27 -15.44 5.62 9.80
C GLY A 27 -14.43 6.31 8.87
N TRP A 28 -14.12 5.70 7.70
CA TRP A 28 -13.18 6.28 6.76
C TRP A 28 -13.80 7.49 6.08
N ILE A 29 -13.21 8.67 6.28
CA ILE A 29 -13.66 9.93 5.70
C ILE A 29 -12.43 10.62 5.10
N LYS A 30 -12.48 10.90 3.78
CA LYS A 30 -11.44 11.71 3.12
C LYS A 30 -11.43 13.10 3.75
N PRO A 31 -10.26 13.62 4.19
CA PRO A 31 -10.19 14.99 4.72
C PRO A 31 -10.63 16.00 3.65
N ASP A 32 -11.49 16.93 4.02
CA ASP A 32 -11.83 18.07 3.17
C ASP A 32 -10.71 19.10 3.20
N LEU A 33 -10.42 19.70 2.05
CA LEU A 33 -9.47 20.80 1.93
C LEU A 33 -10.23 22.12 1.76
N HIS A 34 -10.23 22.93 2.79
CA HIS A 34 -10.85 24.25 2.75
C HIS A 34 -9.86 25.31 2.26
N PHE A 35 -10.38 26.44 1.78
CA PHE A 35 -9.54 27.54 1.30
C PHE A 35 -8.62 28.09 2.41
N GLY A 36 -9.07 28.06 3.67
CA GLY A 36 -8.27 28.45 4.84
C GLY A 36 -7.03 27.57 4.97
N ASP A 37 -7.21 26.26 4.97
CA ASP A 37 -6.13 25.25 5.11
C ASP A 37 -5.07 25.42 4.01
N PHE A 38 -5.54 25.61 2.77
CA PHE A 38 -4.64 25.86 1.64
C PHE A 38 -3.85 27.16 1.82
N ARG A 39 -4.51 28.24 2.30
CA ARG A 39 -3.87 29.52 2.54
C ARG A 39 -2.82 29.43 3.66
N ASP A 40 -3.15 28.75 4.74
CA ASP A 40 -2.23 28.61 5.87
C ASP A 40 -0.93 27.86 5.47
N ILE A 41 -1.06 26.85 4.57
CA ILE A 41 0.12 26.24 3.93
C ILE A 41 0.85 27.23 3.03
N ALA A 42 0.13 27.93 2.14
CA ALA A 42 0.69 28.82 1.12
C ALA A 42 1.41 30.04 1.72
N ASP A 43 0.98 30.51 2.89
CA ASP A 43 1.61 31.63 3.61
C ASP A 43 2.96 31.23 4.24
N THR A 44 3.29 29.94 4.27
CA THR A 44 4.63 29.49 4.69
C THR A 44 5.58 29.38 3.50
N ARG A 45 6.86 29.67 3.71
CA ARG A 45 7.89 29.54 2.67
C ARG A 45 8.01 28.10 2.15
N ILE A 46 7.90 27.11 3.03
CA ILE A 46 8.00 25.67 2.68
C ILE A 46 6.76 25.25 1.91
N GLY A 47 5.58 25.62 2.38
CA GLY A 47 4.33 25.26 1.74
C GLY A 47 4.14 25.92 0.37
N ALA A 48 4.47 27.23 0.25
CA ALA A 48 4.46 27.90 -1.05
C ALA A 48 5.34 27.18 -2.08
N ARG A 49 6.52 26.70 -1.66
CA ARG A 49 7.40 25.90 -2.52
C ARG A 49 6.79 24.55 -2.87
N ALA A 50 6.19 23.86 -1.90
CA ALA A 50 5.49 22.59 -2.16
C ALA A 50 4.37 22.76 -3.19
N ILE A 51 3.55 23.78 -3.05
CA ILE A 51 2.47 24.09 -3.99
C ILE A 51 3.01 24.38 -5.39
N ALA A 52 4.06 25.20 -5.49
CA ALA A 52 4.69 25.50 -6.78
C ALA A 52 5.25 24.23 -7.45
N LEU A 53 5.84 23.31 -6.67
CA LEU A 53 6.32 22.02 -7.17
C LEU A 53 5.18 21.14 -7.69
N LEU A 54 4.04 21.12 -6.99
CA LEU A 54 2.85 20.41 -7.46
C LEU A 54 2.33 20.96 -8.78
N GLN A 55 2.30 22.29 -8.94
CA GLN A 55 1.84 22.95 -10.16
C GLN A 55 2.68 22.59 -11.40
N ILE A 56 3.95 22.28 -11.21
CA ILE A 56 4.86 21.88 -12.31
C ILE A 56 5.07 20.37 -12.40
N GLY A 57 4.27 19.57 -11.67
CA GLY A 57 4.32 18.09 -11.71
C GLY A 57 5.54 17.47 -11.00
N GLN A 58 6.23 18.23 -10.16
CA GLN A 58 7.35 17.75 -9.34
C GLN A 58 6.84 17.17 -8.01
N GLU A 59 6.00 16.11 -8.11
CA GLU A 59 5.29 15.55 -6.96
C GLU A 59 6.23 15.03 -5.86
N HIS A 60 7.30 14.35 -6.24
CA HIS A 60 8.24 13.79 -5.26
C HIS A 60 8.92 14.87 -4.42
N GLU A 61 9.33 15.96 -5.05
CA GLU A 61 9.94 17.11 -4.39
C GLU A 61 8.91 17.82 -3.50
N ALA A 62 7.65 17.92 -3.96
CA ALA A 62 6.55 18.46 -3.17
C ALA A 62 6.24 17.60 -1.93
N GLU A 63 6.26 16.26 -2.06
CA GLU A 63 6.12 15.34 -0.92
C GLU A 63 7.16 15.62 0.17
N LEU A 64 8.42 15.80 -0.21
CA LEU A 64 9.51 16.11 0.73
C LEU A 64 9.27 17.45 1.44
N GLU A 65 8.84 18.48 0.72
CA GLU A 65 8.52 19.78 1.30
C GLU A 65 7.34 19.70 2.27
N LEU A 66 6.27 18.98 1.93
CA LEU A 66 5.11 18.82 2.80
C LEU A 66 5.46 18.05 4.09
N LEU A 67 6.30 17.01 3.98
CA LEU A 67 6.81 16.29 5.16
C LEU A 67 7.67 17.19 6.04
N ASN A 68 8.53 18.03 5.44
CA ASN A 68 9.32 19.02 6.16
C ASN A 68 8.45 20.08 6.83
N LEU A 69 7.38 20.54 6.16
CA LEU A 69 6.44 21.51 6.73
C LEU A 69 5.74 20.93 7.97
N ALA A 70 5.19 19.72 7.87
CA ALA A 70 4.54 19.05 8.99
C ALA A 70 5.48 18.83 10.18
N ALA A 71 6.75 18.52 9.92
CA ALA A 71 7.76 18.37 10.96
C ALA A 71 8.17 19.71 11.61
N ALA A 72 8.26 20.78 10.82
CA ALA A 72 8.64 22.11 11.30
C ALA A 72 7.50 22.85 12.02
N GLN A 73 6.26 22.60 11.60
CA GLN A 73 5.06 23.30 12.07
C GLN A 73 3.92 22.29 12.25
N SER A 74 3.95 21.57 13.38
CA SER A 74 2.98 20.50 13.67
C SER A 74 1.52 20.98 13.73
N VAL A 75 1.29 22.26 13.96
CA VAL A 75 -0.05 22.88 13.91
C VAL A 75 -0.70 22.77 12.52
N LEU A 76 0.11 22.75 11.46
CA LEU A 76 -0.36 22.61 10.07
C LEU A 76 -0.52 21.16 9.62
N LEU A 77 -0.33 20.19 10.51
CA LEU A 77 -0.47 18.77 10.16
C LEU A 77 -1.84 18.42 9.56
N PRO A 78 -2.99 18.87 10.11
CA PRO A 78 -4.29 18.61 9.50
C PRO A 78 -4.39 19.16 8.07
N ASP A 79 -3.90 20.37 7.84
CA ASP A 79 -3.94 21.06 6.55
C ASP A 79 -3.07 20.33 5.52
N VAL A 80 -1.86 19.91 5.94
CA VAL A 80 -0.96 19.11 5.10
C VAL A 80 -1.61 17.77 4.74
N LEU A 81 -2.31 17.11 5.66
CA LEU A 81 -3.04 15.87 5.38
C LEU A 81 -4.19 16.09 4.40
N ALA A 82 -4.95 17.17 4.57
CA ALA A 82 -6.01 17.55 3.65
C ALA A 82 -5.45 17.83 2.25
N LEU A 83 -4.40 18.64 2.15
CA LEU A 83 -3.73 18.91 0.87
C LEU A 83 -3.18 17.61 0.24
N ALA A 84 -2.53 16.75 1.00
CA ALA A 84 -1.99 15.49 0.49
C ALA A 84 -3.09 14.57 -0.06
N ALA A 85 -4.24 14.49 0.61
CA ALA A 85 -5.38 13.71 0.15
C ALA A 85 -5.98 14.26 -1.15
N HIS A 86 -6.03 15.59 -1.32
CA HIS A 86 -6.56 16.24 -2.52
C HIS A 86 -5.56 16.30 -3.67
N ALA A 87 -4.26 16.45 -3.38
CA ALA A 87 -3.19 16.42 -4.37
C ALA A 87 -2.75 15.01 -4.78
N ASN A 88 -3.46 13.96 -4.32
CA ASN A 88 -3.17 12.56 -4.64
C ASN A 88 -1.76 12.11 -4.22
N LEU A 89 -1.34 12.49 -3.00
CA LEU A 89 -0.04 12.19 -2.40
C LEU A 89 -0.15 11.17 -1.24
N PRO A 90 -0.56 9.92 -1.51
CA PRO A 90 -0.85 8.93 -0.48
C PRO A 90 0.37 8.57 0.38
N ALA A 91 1.59 8.70 -0.15
CA ALA A 91 2.81 8.47 0.60
C ALA A 91 3.00 9.47 1.74
N VAL A 92 2.62 10.74 1.54
CA VAL A 92 2.63 11.78 2.58
C VAL A 92 1.59 11.45 3.66
N SER A 93 0.35 11.17 3.23
CA SER A 93 -0.73 10.79 4.14
C SER A 93 -0.34 9.62 5.04
N LEU A 94 0.17 8.53 4.44
CA LEU A 94 0.58 7.35 5.20
C LEU A 94 1.72 7.65 6.19
N LYS A 95 2.75 8.38 5.78
CA LYS A 95 3.88 8.73 6.66
C LYS A 95 3.47 9.59 7.84
N LEU A 96 2.51 10.49 7.64
CA LEU A 96 2.02 11.38 8.68
C LEU A 96 0.89 10.78 9.53
N SER A 97 0.32 9.64 9.13
CA SER A 97 -0.83 9.02 9.80
C SER A 97 -0.64 8.74 11.28
N GLY A 98 0.61 8.45 11.71
CA GLY A 98 0.94 8.21 13.12
C GLY A 98 0.75 9.43 14.01
N PHE A 99 0.81 10.63 13.44
CA PHE A 99 0.68 11.91 14.13
C PHE A 99 -0.70 12.55 13.95
N ALA A 100 -1.56 11.97 13.10
CA ALA A 100 -2.88 12.48 12.80
C ALA A 100 -3.83 12.32 13.99
N GLU A 101 -4.77 13.26 14.13
CA GLU A 101 -5.88 13.15 15.05
C GLU A 101 -6.78 11.95 14.72
N GLN A 102 -7.54 11.48 15.72
CA GLN A 102 -8.31 10.24 15.60
C GLN A 102 -9.23 10.19 14.36
N GLN A 103 -9.87 11.28 14.00
CA GLN A 103 -10.77 11.36 12.84
C GLN A 103 -10.04 11.24 11.51
N ALA A 104 -8.89 11.92 11.36
CA ALA A 104 -8.09 11.90 10.13
C ALA A 104 -7.19 10.66 10.03
N LYS A 105 -6.90 10.01 11.16
CA LYS A 105 -5.91 8.93 11.27
C LYS A 105 -6.19 7.77 10.33
N LEU A 106 -7.45 7.40 10.17
CA LEU A 106 -7.81 6.24 9.35
C LEU A 106 -7.61 6.54 7.86
N ALA A 107 -8.12 7.67 7.38
CA ALA A 107 -7.96 8.07 5.98
C ALA A 107 -6.48 8.27 5.63
N ALA A 108 -5.69 8.83 6.55
CA ALA A 108 -4.26 8.99 6.37
C ALA A 108 -3.50 7.65 6.36
N ALA A 109 -3.88 6.69 7.23
CA ALA A 109 -3.25 5.37 7.31
C ALA A 109 -3.63 4.43 6.16
N TYR A 110 -4.80 4.65 5.55
CA TYR A 110 -5.33 3.88 4.43
C TYR A 110 -5.78 4.82 3.31
N PRO A 111 -4.86 5.55 2.70
CA PRO A 111 -5.19 6.48 1.64
C PRO A 111 -5.70 5.72 0.40
N VAL A 112 -6.69 6.32 -0.26
CA VAL A 112 -7.28 5.80 -1.51
C VAL A 112 -6.95 6.80 -2.61
N PRO A 113 -5.80 6.65 -3.30
CA PRO A 113 -5.43 7.52 -4.40
C PRO A 113 -6.30 7.27 -5.64
N ASP A 114 -6.34 8.28 -6.53
CA ASP A 114 -7.07 8.22 -7.80
C ASP A 114 -6.31 7.43 -8.89
N TRP A 115 -5.33 6.64 -8.51
CA TRP A 115 -4.59 5.80 -9.44
C TRP A 115 -5.41 4.59 -9.86
N ALA A 116 -5.30 4.21 -11.11
CA ALA A 116 -5.93 3.01 -11.63
C ALA A 116 -5.01 2.27 -12.60
N PRO A 117 -5.16 0.95 -12.76
CA PRO A 117 -4.57 0.24 -13.88
C PRO A 117 -5.09 0.78 -15.21
N VAL A 118 -4.32 0.65 -16.29
CA VAL A 118 -4.69 1.16 -17.63
C VAL A 118 -6.06 0.67 -18.10
N ASP A 119 -6.42 -0.58 -17.75
CA ASP A 119 -7.70 -1.21 -18.11
C ASP A 119 -8.68 -1.25 -16.91
N GLY A 120 -8.44 -0.46 -15.87
CA GLY A 120 -9.20 -0.48 -14.64
C GLY A 120 -8.88 -1.66 -13.71
N TYR A 121 -9.65 -1.77 -12.63
CA TYR A 121 -9.48 -2.84 -11.64
C TYR A 121 -10.21 -4.11 -12.05
N ALA A 122 -9.47 -5.22 -12.13
CA ALA A 122 -10.01 -6.57 -12.39
C ALA A 122 -10.19 -7.39 -11.09
N ILE A 123 -9.67 -6.90 -9.98
CA ILE A 123 -9.86 -7.41 -8.62
C ILE A 123 -10.22 -6.26 -7.69
N ASP A 124 -10.59 -6.57 -6.45
CA ASP A 124 -10.94 -5.56 -5.45
C ASP A 124 -9.81 -4.51 -5.31
N GLN A 125 -10.16 -3.25 -5.48
CA GLN A 125 -9.25 -2.09 -5.35
C GLN A 125 -8.60 -2.03 -3.96
N ALA A 126 -9.35 -2.37 -2.90
CA ALA A 126 -8.81 -2.36 -1.55
C ALA A 126 -7.71 -3.42 -1.39
N LEU A 127 -7.87 -4.59 -2.03
CA LEU A 127 -6.82 -5.62 -2.05
C LEU A 127 -5.57 -5.11 -2.77
N VAL A 128 -5.71 -4.47 -3.93
CA VAL A 128 -4.57 -3.89 -4.66
C VAL A 128 -3.83 -2.86 -3.79
N PHE A 129 -4.56 -1.93 -3.16
CA PHE A 129 -3.93 -0.92 -2.31
C PHE A 129 -3.36 -1.48 -1.01
N ALA A 130 -3.86 -2.60 -0.49
CA ALA A 130 -3.23 -3.31 0.61
C ALA A 130 -1.83 -3.80 0.24
N PHE A 131 -1.66 -4.36 -0.97
CA PHE A 131 -0.34 -4.71 -1.50
C PHE A 131 0.53 -3.48 -1.74
N VAL A 132 0.03 -2.42 -2.38
CA VAL A 132 0.78 -1.18 -2.60
C VAL A 132 1.28 -0.58 -1.28
N ARG A 133 0.42 -0.56 -0.26
CA ARG A 133 0.77 -0.08 1.07
C ARG A 133 1.91 -0.88 1.69
N GLN A 134 1.84 -2.20 1.61
CA GLN A 134 2.85 -3.10 2.17
C GLN A 134 4.17 -3.05 1.39
N GLU A 135 4.12 -3.02 0.07
CA GLU A 135 5.29 -3.16 -0.80
C GLU A 135 6.11 -1.87 -0.91
N SER A 136 5.44 -0.73 -1.02
CA SER A 136 6.11 0.55 -1.31
C SER A 136 5.74 1.70 -0.37
N ALA A 137 4.77 1.51 0.53
CA ALA A 137 4.13 2.61 1.25
C ALA A 137 3.69 3.74 0.29
N PHE A 138 3.12 3.38 -0.85
CA PHE A 138 2.69 4.25 -1.94
C PHE A 138 3.83 5.03 -2.65
N ASN A 139 5.08 4.64 -2.47
CA ASN A 139 6.19 5.27 -3.18
C ASN A 139 6.31 4.73 -4.62
N ARG A 140 5.90 5.53 -5.61
CA ARG A 140 5.99 5.18 -7.04
C ARG A 140 7.42 4.92 -7.51
N ARG A 141 8.41 5.54 -6.88
CA ARG A 141 9.84 5.42 -7.22
C ARG A 141 10.57 4.35 -6.38
N ALA A 142 9.83 3.55 -5.60
CA ALA A 142 10.42 2.52 -4.75
C ALA A 142 11.22 1.51 -5.57
N LYS A 143 12.42 1.21 -5.10
CA LYS A 143 13.32 0.21 -5.66
C LYS A 143 13.99 -0.56 -4.54
N SER A 144 13.78 -1.87 -4.51
CA SER A 144 14.44 -2.72 -3.51
C SER A 144 15.90 -3.02 -3.88
N HIS A 145 16.68 -3.51 -2.92
CA HIS A 145 18.05 -3.99 -3.17
C HIS A 145 18.07 -5.15 -4.18
N ALA A 146 17.05 -6.02 -4.16
CA ALA A 146 16.90 -7.11 -5.12
C ALA A 146 16.48 -6.65 -6.52
N GLY A 147 16.08 -5.38 -6.66
CA GLY A 147 15.73 -4.78 -7.93
C GLY A 147 14.24 -4.78 -8.26
N ALA A 148 13.35 -5.09 -7.30
CA ALA A 148 11.91 -4.86 -7.43
C ALA A 148 11.61 -3.37 -7.60
N ARG A 149 10.52 -3.01 -8.30
CA ARG A 149 10.24 -1.63 -8.71
C ARG A 149 8.76 -1.25 -8.60
N GLY A 150 8.56 0.02 -8.29
CA GLY A 150 7.26 0.69 -8.34
C GLY A 150 6.34 0.34 -7.18
N LEU A 151 5.09 0.71 -7.31
CA LEU A 151 4.07 0.63 -6.27
C LEU A 151 3.92 -0.77 -5.66
N MET A 152 3.87 -1.79 -6.49
CA MET A 152 3.67 -3.19 -6.11
C MET A 152 4.97 -4.01 -6.10
N GLN A 153 6.13 -3.34 -6.09
CA GLN A 153 7.46 -3.94 -6.01
C GLN A 153 7.67 -5.16 -6.93
N LEU A 154 7.30 -5.00 -8.19
CA LEU A 154 7.43 -6.08 -9.16
C LEU A 154 8.89 -6.31 -9.55
N MET A 155 9.33 -7.57 -9.45
CA MET A 155 10.60 -7.97 -10.04
C MET A 155 10.51 -7.90 -11.57
N PRO A 156 11.54 -7.37 -12.28
CA PRO A 156 11.53 -7.30 -13.75
C PRO A 156 11.27 -8.64 -14.46
N ARG A 157 11.69 -9.75 -13.84
CA ARG A 157 11.42 -11.09 -14.37
C ARG A 157 9.94 -11.46 -14.23
N THR A 158 9.33 -11.16 -13.09
CA THR A 158 7.90 -11.39 -12.83
C THR A 158 7.06 -10.52 -13.77
N ALA A 159 7.34 -9.23 -13.85
CA ALA A 159 6.65 -8.32 -14.75
C ALA A 159 6.74 -8.78 -16.21
N SER A 160 7.92 -9.19 -16.67
CA SER A 160 8.13 -9.75 -18.02
C SER A 160 7.32 -11.03 -18.26
N TYR A 161 7.17 -11.88 -17.27
CA TYR A 161 6.36 -13.09 -17.35
C TYR A 161 4.88 -12.77 -17.44
N VAL A 162 4.39 -11.91 -16.58
CA VAL A 162 2.98 -11.49 -16.51
C VAL A 162 2.57 -10.78 -17.81
N ALA A 163 3.36 -9.80 -18.25
CA ALA A 163 3.09 -9.03 -19.47
C ALA A 163 3.38 -9.77 -20.77
N GLN A 164 4.02 -10.95 -20.73
CA GLN A 164 4.57 -11.62 -21.92
C GLN A 164 5.53 -10.72 -22.73
N GLU A 165 6.19 -9.74 -22.06
CA GLU A 165 7.05 -8.73 -22.67
C GLU A 165 8.50 -8.86 -22.17
N ARG A 166 9.41 -9.39 -23.02
CA ARG A 166 10.82 -9.60 -22.64
C ARG A 166 11.59 -8.31 -22.35
N ALA A 167 11.18 -7.18 -22.94
CA ALA A 167 11.83 -5.88 -22.75
C ALA A 167 11.85 -5.45 -21.29
N LEU A 168 10.87 -5.84 -20.50
CA LEU A 168 10.77 -5.52 -19.06
C LEU A 168 11.90 -6.13 -18.22
N ARG A 169 12.61 -7.16 -18.70
CA ARG A 169 13.83 -7.68 -18.03
C ARG A 169 15.06 -6.80 -18.24
N GLY A 170 15.06 -6.04 -19.32
CA GLY A 170 16.18 -5.22 -19.79
C GLY A 170 15.95 -3.73 -19.58
N ARG A 171 16.08 -2.97 -20.66
CA ARG A 171 15.92 -1.50 -20.65
C ARG A 171 14.49 -1.07 -20.30
N GLY A 172 13.48 -1.86 -20.64
CA GLY A 172 12.07 -1.58 -20.32
C GLY A 172 11.71 -1.65 -18.83
N LYS A 173 12.58 -2.18 -17.98
CA LYS A 173 12.33 -2.27 -16.52
C LYS A 173 12.04 -0.94 -15.83
N TYR A 174 12.46 0.18 -16.42
CA TYR A 174 12.18 1.51 -15.86
C TYR A 174 10.72 1.93 -16.01
N ARG A 175 10.00 1.31 -16.96
CA ARG A 175 8.55 1.49 -17.10
C ARG A 175 7.76 0.99 -15.89
N LEU A 176 8.36 0.12 -15.08
CA LEU A 176 7.74 -0.36 -13.83
C LEU A 176 7.61 0.73 -12.73
N PHE A 177 8.16 1.93 -12.95
CA PHE A 177 7.88 3.10 -12.12
C PHE A 177 6.62 3.86 -12.54
N ASP A 178 6.06 3.54 -13.70
CA ASP A 178 4.76 4.04 -14.13
C ASP A 178 3.65 3.38 -13.30
N PRO A 179 2.79 4.18 -12.60
CA PRO A 179 1.78 3.65 -11.70
C PRO A 179 0.75 2.77 -12.39
N GLU A 180 0.25 3.19 -13.55
CA GLU A 180 -0.82 2.50 -14.27
C GLU A 180 -0.36 1.12 -14.74
N LEU A 181 0.84 1.06 -15.36
CA LEU A 181 1.45 -0.20 -15.77
C LEU A 181 1.78 -1.09 -14.56
N ASN A 182 2.31 -0.51 -13.48
CA ASN A 182 2.70 -1.27 -12.30
C ASN A 182 1.49 -1.90 -11.60
N LEU A 183 0.40 -1.14 -11.47
CA LEU A 183 -0.87 -1.62 -10.92
C LEU A 183 -1.50 -2.70 -11.82
N ALA A 184 -1.49 -2.49 -13.15
CA ALA A 184 -2.00 -3.47 -14.11
C ALA A 184 -1.28 -4.82 -14.00
N LEU A 185 0.06 -4.80 -14.02
CA LEU A 185 0.85 -6.02 -13.90
C LEU A 185 0.79 -6.64 -12.51
N GLY A 186 0.69 -5.81 -11.46
CA GLY A 186 0.56 -6.27 -10.09
C GLY A 186 -0.75 -7.02 -9.83
N GLN A 187 -1.88 -6.46 -10.27
CA GLN A 187 -3.17 -7.15 -10.13
C GLN A 187 -3.23 -8.44 -10.97
N GLN A 188 -2.67 -8.45 -12.17
CA GLN A 188 -2.57 -9.66 -12.99
C GLN A 188 -1.72 -10.75 -12.29
N TYR A 189 -0.63 -10.34 -11.63
CA TYR A 189 0.18 -11.28 -10.87
C TYR A 189 -0.56 -11.85 -9.66
N ILE A 190 -1.33 -11.02 -8.92
CA ILE A 190 -2.22 -11.50 -7.85
C ILE A 190 -3.22 -12.53 -8.39
N GLN A 191 -3.89 -12.24 -9.52
CA GLN A 191 -4.83 -13.17 -10.15
C GLN A 191 -4.18 -14.50 -10.55
N LEU A 192 -2.98 -14.45 -11.12
CA LEU A 192 -2.21 -15.65 -11.46
C LEU A 192 -1.92 -16.49 -10.22
N LEU A 193 -1.49 -15.88 -9.13
CA LEU A 193 -1.26 -16.59 -7.87
C LEU A 193 -2.55 -17.18 -7.30
N MET A 194 -3.64 -16.43 -7.27
CA MET A 194 -4.94 -16.89 -6.77
C MET A 194 -5.48 -18.09 -7.58
N SER A 195 -5.14 -18.20 -8.87
CA SER A 195 -5.55 -19.30 -9.74
C SER A 195 -4.68 -20.56 -9.62
N GLU A 196 -3.53 -20.49 -8.93
CA GLU A 196 -2.69 -21.68 -8.72
C GLU A 196 -3.41 -22.73 -7.85
N ARG A 197 -3.25 -24.03 -8.22
CA ARG A 197 -3.91 -25.15 -7.53
C ARG A 197 -3.64 -25.20 -6.02
N GLY A 198 -2.46 -24.82 -5.58
CA GLY A 198 -2.09 -24.81 -4.17
C GLY A 198 -2.58 -23.59 -3.40
N ILE A 199 -3.13 -22.57 -4.08
CA ILE A 199 -3.57 -21.32 -3.46
C ILE A 199 -5.10 -21.23 -3.39
N GLN A 200 -5.80 -21.57 -4.49
CA GLN A 200 -7.26 -21.75 -4.52
C GLN A 200 -8.07 -20.58 -3.94
N GLN A 201 -7.73 -19.34 -4.34
CA GLN A 201 -8.36 -18.10 -3.84
C GLN A 201 -8.09 -17.77 -2.36
N ASP A 202 -7.21 -18.49 -1.67
CA ASP A 202 -6.81 -18.18 -0.31
C ASP A 202 -5.93 -16.93 -0.30
N LEU A 203 -6.41 -15.85 0.32
CA LEU A 203 -5.72 -14.58 0.38
C LEU A 203 -4.40 -14.65 1.19
N PHE A 204 -4.34 -15.48 2.21
CA PHE A 204 -3.14 -15.64 3.03
C PHE A 204 -2.05 -16.36 2.24
N ARG A 205 -2.40 -17.44 1.55
CA ARG A 205 -1.48 -18.14 0.65
C ARG A 205 -1.05 -17.25 -0.51
N THR A 206 -1.98 -16.44 -1.05
CA THR A 206 -1.68 -15.46 -2.09
C THR A 206 -0.64 -14.42 -1.61
N ALA A 207 -0.83 -13.85 -0.43
CA ALA A 207 0.11 -12.88 0.15
C ALA A 207 1.48 -13.51 0.40
N ALA A 208 1.52 -14.73 0.96
CA ALA A 208 2.77 -15.47 1.17
C ALA A 208 3.49 -15.78 -0.16
N ALA A 209 2.74 -16.20 -1.19
CA ALA A 209 3.29 -16.48 -2.52
C ALA A 209 3.76 -15.21 -3.23
N TYR A 210 3.05 -14.10 -3.07
CA TYR A 210 3.45 -12.80 -3.63
C TYR A 210 4.81 -12.36 -3.08
N ASN A 211 4.97 -12.44 -1.76
CA ASN A 211 6.17 -12.01 -1.06
C ASN A 211 7.37 -12.92 -1.32
N ALA A 212 7.20 -14.23 -1.13
CA ALA A 212 8.31 -15.19 -1.14
C ALA A 212 8.43 -16.01 -2.44
N GLY A 213 7.43 -15.90 -3.30
CA GLY A 213 7.30 -16.71 -4.51
C GLY A 213 6.57 -18.04 -4.28
N PRO A 214 5.86 -18.56 -5.28
CA PRO A 214 5.06 -19.79 -5.16
C PRO A 214 5.91 -21.04 -4.89
N GLY A 215 7.19 -21.01 -5.24
CA GLY A 215 8.12 -22.10 -4.92
C GLY A 215 8.39 -22.25 -3.41
N ASN A 216 8.57 -21.13 -2.70
CA ASN A 216 8.76 -21.15 -1.26
C ASN A 216 7.44 -21.49 -0.55
N LEU A 217 6.30 -20.98 -1.04
CA LEU A 217 4.99 -21.36 -0.50
C LEU A 217 4.82 -22.89 -0.51
N ARG A 218 5.04 -23.55 -1.66
CA ARG A 218 4.95 -25.01 -1.78
C ARG A 218 5.92 -25.77 -0.86
N LYS A 219 7.09 -25.20 -0.58
CA LYS A 219 8.02 -25.75 0.38
C LYS A 219 7.47 -25.66 1.80
N TRP A 220 6.98 -24.51 2.20
CA TRP A 220 6.44 -24.29 3.54
C TRP A 220 5.19 -25.14 3.81
N GLU A 221 4.31 -25.31 2.83
CA GLU A 221 3.15 -26.21 2.94
C GLU A 221 3.53 -27.66 3.24
N ARG A 222 4.68 -28.12 2.75
CA ARG A 222 5.20 -29.47 3.07
C ARG A 222 5.89 -29.54 4.42
N ASP A 223 6.65 -28.49 4.76
CA ASP A 223 7.60 -28.52 5.87
C ASP A 223 6.97 -28.02 7.19
N VAL A 224 5.85 -27.28 7.11
CA VAL A 224 5.18 -26.68 8.26
C VAL A 224 3.87 -27.42 8.55
N PRO A 225 3.74 -28.06 9.72
CA PRO A 225 2.48 -28.68 10.13
C PRO A 225 1.44 -27.60 10.46
N HIS A 226 0.39 -27.51 9.68
CA HIS A 226 -0.68 -26.52 9.88
C HIS A 226 -2.10 -27.12 9.70
N GLY A 227 -2.21 -28.38 9.28
CA GLY A 227 -3.48 -28.94 8.86
C GLY A 227 -4.14 -28.07 7.79
N ASP A 228 -5.46 -27.90 7.89
CA ASP A 228 -6.23 -27.02 6.99
C ASP A 228 -6.48 -25.62 7.57
N ASP A 229 -5.80 -25.24 8.68
CA ASP A 229 -5.96 -23.94 9.32
C ASP A 229 -5.04 -22.87 8.68
N PRO A 230 -5.61 -21.92 7.92
CA PRO A 230 -4.82 -20.88 7.25
C PRO A 230 -4.15 -19.90 8.22
N LEU A 231 -4.73 -19.69 9.42
CA LEU A 231 -4.16 -18.81 10.43
C LEU A 231 -2.94 -19.45 11.09
N LEU A 232 -3.05 -20.75 11.43
CA LEU A 232 -1.93 -21.52 11.95
C LEU A 232 -0.80 -21.60 10.91
N PHE A 233 -1.13 -21.75 9.64
CA PHE A 233 -0.16 -21.70 8.55
C PHE A 233 0.67 -20.43 8.57
N ILE A 234 0.00 -19.25 8.56
CA ILE A 234 0.68 -17.95 8.54
C ILE A 234 1.56 -17.74 9.77
N GLU A 235 1.05 -18.10 10.95
CA GLU A 235 1.81 -17.97 12.19
C GLU A 235 3.06 -18.88 12.23
N SER A 236 3.00 -19.97 11.52
CA SER A 236 4.08 -20.95 11.47
C SER A 236 5.15 -20.66 10.40
N LEU A 237 4.91 -19.66 9.53
CA LEU A 237 5.90 -19.28 8.52
C LEU A 237 7.19 -18.75 9.15
N PRO A 238 8.37 -19.01 8.56
CA PRO A 238 9.65 -18.50 9.04
C PRO A 238 9.64 -16.98 9.17
N SER A 239 10.12 -16.44 10.29
CA SER A 239 9.99 -15.02 10.65
C SER A 239 10.64 -14.03 9.68
N ARG A 240 11.63 -14.46 8.92
CA ARG A 240 12.30 -13.63 7.89
C ARG A 240 11.44 -13.42 6.66
N GLU A 241 10.52 -14.31 6.44
CA GLU A 241 9.65 -14.34 5.29
C GLU A 241 8.21 -13.99 5.64
N LYS A 242 7.89 -13.89 6.94
CA LYS A 242 6.53 -13.61 7.42
C LYS A 242 5.98 -12.29 6.90
N ILE A 243 6.83 -11.32 6.71
CA ILE A 243 6.38 -9.98 6.31
C ILE A 243 7.49 -9.38 5.45
N GLY A 244 7.19 -9.08 4.21
CA GLY A 244 8.11 -8.41 3.33
C GLY A 244 8.69 -7.15 3.97
N ARG A 245 10.00 -7.01 3.81
CA ARG A 245 10.67 -5.77 4.13
C ARG A 245 10.40 -4.73 3.07
#